data_3bb0065412cb316f33a1a9f52a98fb1c
#
_entry.id   3bb0065412cb316f33a1a9f52a98fb1c
#
_cell.length_a   1.000
_cell.length_b   1.000
_cell.length_c   1.000
_cell.angle_alpha   90.00
_cell.angle_beta   90.00
_cell.angle_gamma   90.00
#
_symmetry.space_group_name_H-M   'P 1'
#
loop_
_entity.id
_entity.type
_entity.pdbx_description
1 polymer ?
#
loop_
_entity_poly.entity_id
_entity_poly.type
_entity_poly.pdbx_seq_one_letter_code
_entity_poly.pdbx_strand_id
1 'polypeptide(L)'
;VTATVKAVRERELPALDDDFAQLASEFDTIGELRDDLATRLVRVKRIEQGAEARNKVLEVLLGAVDIPLPEGVIAAEVDEHFQDGHEGDGDHRAEVEAQAREALKSQFVLDKVAEAEEVSVGETELSAWLIQQAPRYGMTPDQFAQELVNAGQVPAAVSEVRRSKALAHVLE
;
A
#
# COMPACT_ATOMS: atom_id res chain seq x y z
N VAL A 1 12.13 42.48 2.50
CA VAL A 1 11.02 42.36 1.54
C VAL A 1 9.80 43.04 2.16
N THR A 2 9.22 44.04 1.49
CA THR A 2 8.01 44.74 1.95
C THR A 2 6.83 44.16 1.15
N ALA A 3 5.83 43.58 1.84
CA ALA A 3 4.62 43.08 1.23
C ALA A 3 3.45 44.02 1.52
N THR A 4 2.71 44.40 0.49
CA THR A 4 1.51 45.24 0.63
C THR A 4 0.28 44.40 0.34
N VAL A 5 -0.60 44.26 1.36
CA VAL A 5 -1.89 43.55 1.20
C VAL A 5 -2.83 44.47 0.43
N LYS A 6 -3.24 44.03 -0.77
CA LYS A 6 -4.16 44.80 -1.63
C LYS A 6 -5.63 44.51 -1.38
N ALA A 7 -5.96 43.31 -0.94
CA ALA A 7 -7.33 42.92 -0.60
C ALA A 7 -7.33 41.71 0.34
N VAL A 8 -8.27 41.69 1.25
CA VAL A 8 -8.65 40.52 2.04
C VAL A 8 -10.03 40.08 1.56
N ARG A 9 -10.18 38.82 1.20
CA ARG A 9 -11.45 38.25 0.73
C ARG A 9 -11.84 37.10 1.65
N GLU A 10 -13.09 37.07 2.03
CA GLU A 10 -13.70 35.94 2.71
C GLU A 10 -14.31 35.01 1.69
N ARG A 11 -14.19 33.69 1.92
CA ARG A 11 -14.78 32.69 1.07
C ARG A 11 -16.21 32.41 1.52
N GLU A 12 -17.17 32.86 0.74
CA GLU A 12 -18.58 32.57 0.95
C GLU A 12 -18.88 31.19 0.33
N LEU A 13 -19.37 30.25 1.15
CA LEU A 13 -19.73 28.91 0.71
C LEU A 13 -21.24 28.86 0.46
N PRO A 14 -21.72 28.10 -0.56
CA PRO A 14 -23.14 27.92 -0.78
C PRO A 14 -23.79 27.18 0.37
N ALA A 15 -25.10 27.37 0.55
CA ALA A 15 -25.88 26.57 1.47
C ALA A 15 -25.84 25.08 1.08
N LEU A 16 -25.89 24.19 2.09
CA LEU A 16 -25.95 22.74 1.86
C LEU A 16 -27.40 22.29 1.75
N ASP A 17 -28.03 22.61 0.64
CA ASP A 17 -29.43 22.35 0.31
C ASP A 17 -29.54 21.52 -0.98
N ASP A 18 -30.76 21.33 -1.46
CA ASP A 18 -31.03 20.53 -2.66
C ASP A 18 -30.46 21.18 -3.93
N ASP A 19 -30.44 22.51 -4.02
CA ASP A 19 -29.82 23.23 -5.13
C ASP A 19 -28.31 22.93 -5.18
N PHE A 20 -27.66 22.87 -4.03
CA PHE A 20 -26.26 22.45 -3.96
C PHE A 20 -26.07 21.00 -4.42
N ALA A 21 -26.95 20.08 -4.00
CA ALA A 21 -26.85 18.67 -4.40
C ALA A 21 -26.95 18.51 -5.90
N GLN A 22 -27.90 19.17 -6.55
CA GLN A 22 -28.10 19.16 -8.00
C GLN A 22 -26.93 19.81 -8.78
N LEU A 23 -26.29 20.83 -8.22
CA LEU A 23 -25.16 21.48 -8.84
C LEU A 23 -23.86 20.67 -8.72
N ALA A 24 -23.65 20.01 -7.58
CA ALA A 24 -22.39 19.38 -7.21
C ALA A 24 -22.35 17.87 -7.46
N SER A 25 -23.48 17.23 -7.76
CA SER A 25 -23.61 15.78 -7.87
C SER A 25 -24.71 15.37 -8.87
N GLU A 26 -24.96 14.07 -8.98
CA GLU A 26 -26.05 13.47 -9.75
C GLU A 26 -27.36 13.30 -8.94
N PHE A 27 -27.39 13.73 -7.67
CA PHE A 27 -28.53 13.57 -6.77
C PHE A 27 -29.45 14.81 -6.77
N ASP A 28 -30.73 14.57 -6.62
CA ASP A 28 -31.74 15.63 -6.60
C ASP A 28 -31.86 16.30 -5.23
N THR A 29 -31.49 15.60 -4.15
CA THR A 29 -31.60 16.10 -2.79
C THR A 29 -30.30 16.00 -2.01
N ILE A 30 -30.13 16.92 -1.05
CA ILE A 30 -28.97 16.87 -0.13
C ILE A 30 -28.99 15.62 0.76
N GLY A 31 -30.17 15.06 1.01
CA GLY A 31 -30.33 13.79 1.74
C GLY A 31 -29.69 12.64 0.97
N GLU A 32 -30.03 12.47 -0.30
CA GLU A 32 -29.46 11.42 -1.17
C GLU A 32 -27.95 11.57 -1.32
N LEU A 33 -27.44 12.79 -1.51
CA LEU A 33 -26.00 13.04 -1.56
C LEU A 33 -25.30 12.63 -0.26
N ARG A 34 -25.89 12.94 0.90
CA ARG A 34 -25.34 12.56 2.21
C ARG A 34 -25.33 11.05 2.41
N ASP A 35 -26.38 10.36 2.03
CA ASP A 35 -26.52 8.91 2.17
C ASP A 35 -25.50 8.18 1.27
N ASP A 36 -25.30 8.65 0.03
CA ASP A 36 -24.27 8.12 -0.86
C ASP A 36 -22.87 8.35 -0.29
N LEU A 37 -22.57 9.58 0.14
CA LEU A 37 -21.27 9.90 0.75
C LEU A 37 -21.02 9.08 2.02
N ALA A 38 -22.04 8.89 2.87
CA ALA A 38 -21.93 8.04 4.06
C ALA A 38 -21.61 6.59 3.68
N THR A 39 -22.27 6.05 2.65
CA THR A 39 -22.03 4.70 2.15
C THR A 39 -20.61 4.55 1.61
N ARG A 40 -20.15 5.50 0.82
CA ARG A 40 -18.77 5.52 0.29
C ARG A 40 -17.75 5.62 1.42
N LEU A 41 -17.96 6.50 2.40
CA LEU A 41 -17.07 6.66 3.56
C LEU A 41 -16.99 5.39 4.41
N VAL A 42 -18.11 4.72 4.67
CA VAL A 42 -18.12 3.43 5.39
C VAL A 42 -17.29 2.39 4.65
N ARG A 43 -17.42 2.33 3.31
CA ARG A 43 -16.62 1.41 2.49
C ARG A 43 -15.13 1.72 2.58
N VAL A 44 -14.74 2.99 2.45
CA VAL A 44 -13.33 3.41 2.57
C VAL A 44 -12.80 3.09 3.96
N LYS A 45 -13.55 3.41 5.02
CA LYS A 45 -13.15 3.14 6.40
C LYS A 45 -12.98 1.64 6.70
N ARG A 46 -13.80 0.78 6.12
CA ARG A 46 -13.61 -0.69 6.25
C ARG A 46 -12.31 -1.17 5.59
N ILE A 47 -11.95 -0.60 4.44
CA ILE A 47 -10.69 -0.92 3.76
C ILE A 47 -9.49 -0.46 4.63
N GLU A 48 -9.54 0.79 5.13
CA GLU A 48 -8.52 1.33 6.03
C GLU A 48 -8.35 0.49 7.30
N GLN A 49 -9.46 0.11 7.94
CA GLN A 49 -9.45 -0.76 9.13
C GLN A 49 -8.84 -2.13 8.84
N GLY A 50 -9.15 -2.72 7.68
CA GLY A 50 -8.55 -3.98 7.26
C GLY A 50 -7.04 -3.87 7.05
N ALA A 51 -6.57 -2.77 6.45
CA ALA A 51 -5.14 -2.51 6.29
C ALA A 51 -4.44 -2.30 7.64
N GLU A 52 -5.04 -1.51 8.53
CA GLU A 52 -4.52 -1.28 9.89
C GLU A 52 -4.44 -2.58 10.71
N ALA A 53 -5.47 -3.42 10.64
CA ALA A 53 -5.47 -4.72 11.30
C ALA A 53 -4.33 -5.62 10.81
N ARG A 54 -4.12 -5.67 9.47
CA ARG A 54 -3.00 -6.41 8.88
C ARG A 54 -1.65 -5.92 9.39
N ASN A 55 -1.43 -4.61 9.41
CA ASN A 55 -0.18 -4.03 9.88
C ASN A 55 0.07 -4.36 11.35
N LYS A 56 -0.94 -4.25 12.21
CA LYS A 56 -0.83 -4.61 13.64
C LYS A 56 -0.54 -6.08 13.87
N VAL A 57 -1.18 -6.97 13.12
CA VAL A 57 -0.91 -8.42 13.22
C VAL A 57 0.51 -8.72 12.75
N LEU A 58 0.96 -8.13 11.66
CA LEU A 58 2.33 -8.28 11.17
C LEU A 58 3.34 -7.78 12.21
N GLU A 59 3.14 -6.61 12.79
CA GLU A 59 3.98 -6.04 13.85
C GLU A 59 4.09 -6.99 15.04
N VAL A 60 2.97 -7.52 15.53
CA VAL A 60 2.95 -8.50 16.64
C VAL A 60 3.69 -9.79 16.25
N LEU A 61 3.46 -10.27 15.04
CA LEU A 61 4.13 -11.49 14.53
C LEU A 61 5.64 -11.30 14.43
N LEU A 62 6.09 -10.17 13.91
CA LEU A 62 7.52 -9.82 13.83
C LEU A 62 8.13 -9.62 15.21
N GLY A 63 7.40 -9.03 16.16
CA GLY A 63 7.85 -8.88 17.55
C GLY A 63 7.98 -10.20 18.31
N ALA A 64 7.18 -11.22 17.94
CA ALA A 64 7.16 -12.52 18.61
C ALA A 64 8.31 -13.45 18.22
N VAL A 65 9.02 -13.15 17.12
CA VAL A 65 10.11 -14.00 16.60
C VAL A 65 11.41 -13.23 16.49
N ASP A 66 12.51 -13.88 16.88
CA ASP A 66 13.87 -13.38 16.65
C ASP A 66 14.57 -14.29 15.65
N ILE A 67 14.96 -13.72 14.51
CA ILE A 67 15.61 -14.45 13.41
C ILE A 67 16.89 -13.73 12.99
N PRO A 68 17.98 -14.47 12.73
CA PRO A 68 19.17 -13.87 12.17
C PRO A 68 18.90 -13.38 10.74
N LEU A 69 19.23 -12.13 10.47
CA LEU A 69 19.10 -11.53 9.14
C LEU A 69 20.47 -11.49 8.46
N PRO A 70 20.55 -11.72 7.14
CA PRO A 70 21.80 -11.64 6.38
C PRO A 70 22.20 -10.16 6.18
N GLU A 71 23.13 -9.68 6.98
CA GLU A 71 23.62 -8.29 6.97
C GLU A 71 24.10 -7.82 5.59
N GLY A 72 24.69 -8.72 4.79
CA GLY A 72 25.13 -8.40 3.44
C GLY A 72 23.99 -8.04 2.48
N VAL A 73 22.81 -8.65 2.66
CA VAL A 73 21.63 -8.32 1.84
C VAL A 73 21.09 -6.95 2.22
N ILE A 74 21.00 -6.68 3.53
CA ILE A 74 20.55 -5.39 4.04
C ILE A 74 21.48 -4.27 3.57
N ALA A 75 22.79 -4.45 3.68
CA ALA A 75 23.76 -3.47 3.22
C ALA A 75 23.66 -3.23 1.71
N ALA A 76 23.44 -4.25 0.91
CA ALA A 76 23.29 -4.12 -0.54
C ALA A 76 22.03 -3.32 -0.90
N GLU A 77 20.89 -3.56 -0.23
CA GLU A 77 19.64 -2.84 -0.44
C GLU A 77 19.76 -1.36 -0.03
N VAL A 78 20.43 -1.10 1.10
CA VAL A 78 20.72 0.27 1.54
C VAL A 78 21.63 0.98 0.52
N ASP A 79 22.70 0.33 0.06
CA ASP A 79 23.61 0.91 -0.91
C ASP A 79 22.94 1.16 -2.27
N GLU A 80 22.03 0.29 -2.72
CA GLU A 80 21.23 0.49 -3.92
C GLU A 80 20.33 1.72 -3.79
N HIS A 81 19.67 1.91 -2.65
CA HIS A 81 18.83 3.08 -2.38
C HIS A 81 19.60 4.41 -2.55
N PHE A 82 20.88 4.42 -2.19
CA PHE A 82 21.72 5.63 -2.26
C PHE A 82 22.55 5.76 -3.54
N GLN A 83 22.48 4.80 -4.47
CA GLN A 83 23.22 4.87 -5.75
C GLN A 83 22.77 6.00 -6.67
N ASP A 84 21.49 6.40 -6.60
CA ASP A 84 20.89 7.44 -7.45
C ASP A 84 21.17 8.89 -6.97
N GLY A 85 22.20 9.09 -6.14
CA GLY A 85 22.64 10.41 -5.71
C GLY A 85 21.77 11.07 -4.63
N HIS A 86 20.94 10.30 -3.95
CA HIS A 86 20.31 10.73 -2.70
C HIS A 86 21.35 10.73 -1.58
N GLU A 87 22.07 11.86 -1.45
CA GLU A 87 22.89 12.11 -0.27
C GLU A 87 21.94 12.38 0.92
N GLY A 88 21.42 11.29 1.51
CA GLY A 88 20.71 11.36 2.78
C GLY A 88 21.71 11.66 3.91
N ASP A 89 21.27 12.42 4.91
CA ASP A 89 22.00 12.52 6.16
C ASP A 89 22.05 11.15 6.88
N GLY A 90 22.85 11.04 7.94
CA GLY A 90 23.01 9.78 8.67
C GLY A 90 21.70 9.23 9.25
N ASP A 91 20.74 10.10 9.56
CA ASP A 91 19.43 9.71 10.09
C ASP A 91 18.60 9.02 9.01
N HIS A 92 18.60 9.54 7.78
CA HIS A 92 17.89 8.91 6.65
C HIS A 92 18.48 7.51 6.31
N ARG A 93 19.82 7.37 6.36
CA ARG A 93 20.45 6.06 6.13
C ARG A 93 20.04 5.03 7.20
N ALA A 94 19.96 5.43 8.45
CA ALA A 94 19.53 4.57 9.55
C ALA A 94 18.04 4.17 9.39
N GLU A 95 17.18 5.08 8.93
CA GLU A 95 15.77 4.77 8.63
C GLU A 95 15.63 3.76 7.48
N VAL A 96 16.38 3.94 6.39
CA VAL A 96 16.37 3.00 5.24
C VAL A 96 16.88 1.63 5.68
N GLU A 97 17.93 1.56 6.50
CA GLU A 97 18.43 0.29 7.04
C GLU A 97 17.39 -0.40 7.93
N ALA A 98 16.71 0.35 8.80
CA ALA A 98 15.67 -0.20 9.66
C ALA A 98 14.48 -0.75 8.83
N GLN A 99 14.07 -0.03 7.78
CA GLN A 99 13.02 -0.46 6.85
C GLN A 99 13.43 -1.72 6.08
N ALA A 100 14.66 -1.78 5.57
CA ALA A 100 15.19 -2.97 4.88
C ALA A 100 15.21 -4.20 5.80
N ARG A 101 15.63 -4.03 7.07
CA ARG A 101 15.60 -5.10 8.07
C ARG A 101 14.19 -5.61 8.35
N GLU A 102 13.25 -4.70 8.54
CA GLU A 102 11.85 -5.04 8.79
C GLU A 102 11.21 -5.74 7.58
N ALA A 103 11.46 -5.23 6.38
CA ALA A 103 10.97 -5.82 5.14
C ALA A 103 11.50 -7.24 4.95
N LEU A 104 12.81 -7.46 5.13
CA LEU A 104 13.44 -8.78 5.00
C LEU A 104 12.95 -9.75 6.07
N LYS A 105 12.81 -9.28 7.32
CA LYS A 105 12.24 -10.07 8.41
C LYS A 105 10.81 -10.50 8.09
N SER A 106 9.99 -9.57 7.60
CA SER A 106 8.62 -9.83 7.19
C SER A 106 8.55 -10.91 6.11
N GLN A 107 9.39 -10.82 5.08
CA GLN A 107 9.45 -11.83 4.02
C GLN A 107 9.74 -13.22 4.58
N PHE A 108 10.77 -13.37 5.42
CA PHE A 108 11.13 -14.67 5.98
C PHE A 108 10.05 -15.26 6.89
N VAL A 109 9.43 -14.41 7.72
CA VAL A 109 8.36 -14.86 8.62
C VAL A 109 7.14 -15.29 7.83
N LEU A 110 6.69 -14.47 6.86
CA LEU A 110 5.53 -14.79 6.04
C LEU A 110 5.77 -15.98 5.10
N ASP A 111 6.99 -16.17 4.60
CA ASP A 111 7.36 -17.37 3.84
C ASP A 111 7.25 -18.63 4.71
N LYS A 112 7.65 -18.57 5.99
CA LYS A 112 7.50 -19.67 6.94
C LYS A 112 6.04 -19.93 7.33
N VAL A 113 5.24 -18.89 7.50
CA VAL A 113 3.78 -19.04 7.70
C VAL A 113 3.15 -19.69 6.47
N ALA A 114 3.49 -19.21 5.27
CA ALA A 114 2.97 -19.77 4.02
C ALA A 114 3.36 -21.25 3.81
N GLU A 115 4.55 -21.63 4.26
CA GLU A 115 5.01 -23.02 4.23
C GLU A 115 4.23 -23.88 5.24
N ALA A 116 4.09 -23.42 6.48
CA ALA A 116 3.42 -24.14 7.55
C ALA A 116 1.91 -24.37 7.29
N GLU A 117 1.26 -23.36 6.70
CA GLU A 117 -0.16 -23.39 6.34
C GLU A 117 -0.41 -23.91 4.92
N GLU A 118 0.61 -24.45 4.25
CA GLU A 118 0.53 -24.99 2.89
C GLU A 118 -0.15 -24.05 1.88
N VAL A 119 0.08 -22.72 2.04
CA VAL A 119 -0.53 -21.68 1.21
C VAL A 119 -0.06 -21.84 -0.24
N SER A 120 -1.01 -22.05 -1.15
CA SER A 120 -0.79 -22.08 -2.60
C SER A 120 -1.39 -20.85 -3.28
N VAL A 121 -0.85 -20.50 -4.44
CA VAL A 121 -1.33 -19.37 -5.28
C VAL A 121 -1.91 -19.94 -6.56
N GLY A 122 -3.18 -19.64 -6.83
CA GLY A 122 -3.86 -20.00 -8.06
C GLY A 122 -3.79 -18.88 -9.11
N GLU A 123 -4.20 -19.20 -10.34
CA GLU A 123 -4.24 -18.25 -11.46
C GLU A 123 -5.14 -17.04 -11.18
N THR A 124 -6.28 -17.26 -10.51
CA THR A 124 -7.21 -16.18 -10.17
C THR A 124 -6.58 -15.15 -9.23
N GLU A 125 -5.82 -15.61 -8.24
CA GLU A 125 -5.16 -14.76 -7.25
C GLU A 125 -4.01 -13.97 -7.89
N LEU A 126 -3.23 -14.64 -8.73
CA LEU A 126 -2.15 -13.97 -9.47
C LEU A 126 -2.72 -12.94 -10.45
N SER A 127 -3.81 -13.26 -11.16
CA SER A 127 -4.49 -12.32 -12.06
C SER A 127 -5.04 -11.10 -11.30
N ALA A 128 -5.65 -11.29 -10.14
CA ALA A 128 -6.13 -10.20 -9.30
C ALA A 128 -4.98 -9.29 -8.83
N TRP A 129 -3.86 -9.88 -8.45
CA TRP A 129 -2.66 -9.15 -8.08
C TRP A 129 -2.09 -8.33 -9.25
N LEU A 130 -2.00 -8.92 -10.46
CA LEU A 130 -1.55 -8.22 -11.66
C LEU A 130 -2.44 -7.01 -11.98
N ILE A 131 -3.78 -7.17 -11.90
CA ILE A 131 -4.74 -6.07 -12.10
C ILE A 131 -4.51 -4.93 -11.10
N GLN A 132 -4.18 -5.28 -9.87
CA GLN A 132 -3.94 -4.29 -8.81
C GLN A 132 -2.58 -3.57 -8.95
N GLN A 133 -1.54 -4.28 -9.40
CA GLN A 133 -0.19 -3.74 -9.48
C GLN A 133 0.08 -2.97 -10.79
N ALA A 134 -0.41 -3.45 -11.92
CA ALA A 134 -0.13 -2.87 -13.23
C ALA A 134 -0.33 -1.35 -13.34
N PRO A 135 -1.40 -0.76 -12.76
CA PRO A 135 -1.59 0.70 -12.81
C PRO A 135 -0.48 1.51 -12.14
N ARG A 136 0.23 0.94 -11.15
CA ARG A 136 1.35 1.61 -10.45
C ARG A 136 2.55 1.83 -11.38
N TYR A 137 2.65 0.98 -12.40
CA TYR A 137 3.70 1.05 -13.43
C TYR A 137 3.19 1.69 -14.73
N GLY A 138 1.95 2.20 -14.76
CA GLY A 138 1.35 2.79 -15.96
C GLY A 138 1.08 1.77 -17.07
N MET A 139 0.95 0.49 -16.74
CA MET A 139 0.79 -0.63 -17.67
C MET A 139 -0.61 -1.24 -17.58
N THR A 140 -1.01 -1.96 -18.66
CA THR A 140 -2.13 -2.90 -18.56
C THR A 140 -1.68 -4.19 -17.85
N PRO A 141 -2.60 -4.97 -17.25
CA PRO A 141 -2.26 -6.23 -16.59
C PRO A 141 -1.48 -7.19 -17.49
N ASP A 142 -1.85 -7.27 -18.77
CA ASP A 142 -1.18 -8.15 -19.74
C ASP A 142 0.25 -7.69 -20.07
N GLN A 143 0.45 -6.36 -20.21
CA GLN A 143 1.78 -5.79 -20.41
C GLN A 143 2.68 -6.03 -19.20
N PHE A 144 2.14 -5.83 -18.01
CA PHE A 144 2.88 -6.06 -16.78
C PHE A 144 3.24 -7.53 -16.59
N ALA A 145 2.30 -8.45 -16.87
CA ALA A 145 2.57 -9.88 -16.85
C ALA A 145 3.70 -10.28 -17.84
N GLN A 146 3.66 -9.73 -19.07
CA GLN A 146 4.70 -9.99 -20.06
C GLN A 146 6.07 -9.46 -19.62
N GLU A 147 6.10 -8.29 -18.98
CA GLU A 147 7.34 -7.72 -18.45
C GLU A 147 7.93 -8.60 -17.34
N LEU A 148 7.10 -9.09 -16.40
CA LEU A 148 7.54 -10.04 -15.37
C LEU A 148 8.09 -11.34 -15.97
N VAL A 149 7.50 -11.84 -17.04
CA VAL A 149 8.02 -13.03 -17.77
C VAL A 149 9.37 -12.72 -18.39
N ASN A 150 9.50 -11.60 -19.09
CA ASN A 150 10.73 -11.18 -19.76
C ASN A 150 11.88 -10.95 -18.77
N ALA A 151 11.57 -10.38 -17.61
CA ALA A 151 12.53 -10.13 -16.52
C ALA A 151 12.82 -11.37 -15.67
N GLY A 152 12.12 -12.50 -15.88
CA GLY A 152 12.25 -13.70 -15.02
C GLY A 152 11.73 -13.52 -13.60
N GLN A 153 10.86 -12.53 -13.37
CA GLN A 153 10.35 -12.13 -12.05
C GLN A 153 9.02 -12.83 -11.66
N VAL A 154 8.49 -13.73 -12.46
CA VAL A 154 7.26 -14.47 -12.14
C VAL A 154 7.35 -15.20 -10.78
N PRO A 155 8.46 -15.87 -10.42
CA PRO A 155 8.57 -16.52 -9.11
C PRO A 155 8.49 -15.51 -7.95
N ALA A 156 9.07 -14.33 -8.10
CA ALA A 156 9.01 -13.26 -7.09
C ALA A 156 7.57 -12.74 -6.92
N ALA A 157 6.84 -12.53 -8.02
CA ALA A 157 5.44 -12.15 -8.00
C ALA A 157 4.56 -13.20 -7.30
N VAL A 158 4.76 -14.49 -7.60
CA VAL A 158 4.04 -15.59 -6.93
C VAL A 158 4.34 -15.61 -5.43
N SER A 159 5.60 -15.39 -5.03
CA SER A 159 6.00 -15.32 -3.62
C SER A 159 5.34 -14.14 -2.90
N GLU A 160 5.21 -13.00 -3.56
CA GLU A 160 4.53 -11.81 -3.03
C GLU A 160 3.04 -12.09 -2.76
N VAL A 161 2.35 -12.68 -3.74
CA VAL A 161 0.94 -13.08 -3.58
C VAL A 161 0.79 -14.12 -2.46
N ARG A 162 1.71 -15.08 -2.39
CA ARG A 162 1.72 -16.11 -1.36
C ARG A 162 1.87 -15.54 0.05
N ARG A 163 2.80 -14.59 0.26
CA ARG A 163 2.98 -13.89 1.53
C ARG A 163 1.76 -13.06 1.92
N SER A 164 1.17 -12.33 0.96
CA SER A 164 -0.05 -11.56 1.19
C SER A 164 -1.22 -12.45 1.64
N LYS A 165 -1.34 -13.63 1.02
CA LYS A 165 -2.35 -14.63 1.39
C LYS A 165 -2.07 -15.27 2.75
N ALA A 166 -0.81 -15.57 3.06
CA ALA A 166 -0.39 -16.07 4.37
C ALA A 166 -0.75 -15.08 5.50
N LEU A 167 -0.48 -13.80 5.29
CA LEU A 167 -0.88 -12.77 6.26
C LEU A 167 -2.40 -12.66 6.41
N ALA A 168 -3.16 -12.80 5.32
CA ALA A 168 -4.63 -12.82 5.39
C ALA A 168 -5.14 -14.03 6.20
N HIS A 169 -4.50 -15.19 6.05
CA HIS A 169 -4.86 -16.41 6.78
C HIS A 169 -4.62 -16.28 8.30
N VAL A 170 -3.58 -15.57 8.72
CA VAL A 170 -3.32 -15.28 10.16
C VAL A 170 -4.40 -14.36 10.76
N LEU A 171 -5.15 -13.63 9.93
CA LEU A 171 -6.21 -12.71 10.36
C LEU A 171 -7.58 -13.39 10.54
N GLU A 172 -7.75 -14.61 10.06
CA GLU A 172 -8.99 -15.41 10.17
C GLU A 172 -9.04 -16.18 11.49
#